data_ef57f45445ec31274a1c8ab0183d9260
#
_entry.id   ef57f45445ec31274a1c8ab0183d9260
#
_cell.length_a   1.000
_cell.length_b   1.000
_cell.length_c   1.000
_cell.angle_alpha   90.00
_cell.angle_beta   90.00
_cell.angle_gamma   90.00
#
_symmetry.space_group_name_H-M   'P 1'
#
loop_
_entity.id
_entity.type
_entity.pdbx_description
1 polymer ?
#
loop_
_entity_poly.entity_id
_entity_poly.type
_entity_poly.pdbx_seq_one_letter_code
_entity_poly.pdbx_strand_id
1 'polypeptide(L)'
;MPKKSPEPMVLDAWALVALLFGQEPAAAVVRELFATAGTVGLPLHMSWINLGEVYYTVGRRKSMDAAEDVLSDILKLAIRVHEPSRKDILAAARLKAVHRLSYADGFAVGLAEKLGAVICTGDPEIVGLSTTIQVMALSRA
;
A
#
# COMPACT_ATOMS: atom_id res chain seq x y z
N MET A 1 -11.42 -20.27 -22.21
CA MET A 1 -10.40 -20.21 -21.14
C MET A 1 -10.99 -19.50 -19.93
N PRO A 2 -10.97 -20.13 -18.77
CA PRO A 2 -11.40 -19.40 -17.58
C PRO A 2 -10.49 -18.21 -17.34
N LYS A 3 -11.09 -17.07 -17.06
CA LYS A 3 -10.31 -15.88 -16.68
C LYS A 3 -9.59 -16.15 -15.36
N LYS A 4 -8.31 -15.85 -15.29
CA LYS A 4 -7.57 -15.84 -14.03
C LYS A 4 -8.29 -14.90 -13.07
N SER A 5 -8.48 -15.32 -11.83
CA SER A 5 -8.92 -14.40 -10.77
C SER A 5 -7.88 -13.28 -10.64
N PRO A 6 -8.33 -12.01 -10.45
CA PRO A 6 -7.39 -10.92 -10.21
C PRO A 6 -6.51 -11.24 -9.00
N GLU A 7 -5.21 -11.02 -9.13
CA GLU A 7 -4.30 -11.17 -8.00
C GLU A 7 -4.61 -10.11 -6.95
N PRO A 8 -4.55 -10.46 -5.65
CA PRO A 8 -4.70 -9.46 -4.61
C PRO A 8 -3.57 -8.43 -4.69
N MET A 9 -3.89 -7.19 -4.36
CA MET A 9 -2.93 -6.09 -4.41
C MET A 9 -2.81 -5.43 -3.04
N VAL A 10 -1.57 -5.17 -2.64
CA VAL A 10 -1.25 -4.41 -1.44
C VAL A 10 -0.74 -3.04 -1.85
N LEU A 11 -1.26 -2.01 -1.20
CA LEU A 11 -0.76 -0.65 -1.32
C LEU A 11 0.13 -0.33 -0.12
N ASP A 12 1.25 0.34 -0.35
CA ASP A 12 2.04 0.96 0.71
C ASP A 12 1.65 2.43 0.88
N ALA A 13 2.30 3.12 1.81
CA ALA A 13 2.03 4.54 2.04
C ALA A 13 2.39 5.39 0.81
N TRP A 14 3.46 5.03 0.10
CA TRP A 14 3.91 5.76 -1.09
C TRP A 14 2.78 5.85 -2.14
N ALA A 15 2.09 4.74 -2.38
CA ALA A 15 1.01 4.68 -3.37
C ALA A 15 -0.16 5.60 -2.99
N LEU A 16 -0.62 5.53 -1.73
CA LEU A 16 -1.72 6.39 -1.28
C LEU A 16 -1.32 7.87 -1.23
N VAL A 17 -0.12 8.18 -0.79
CA VAL A 17 0.37 9.56 -0.78
C VAL A 17 0.41 10.12 -2.20
N ALA A 18 0.86 9.34 -3.18
CA ALA A 18 0.85 9.75 -4.58
C ALA A 18 -0.56 10.09 -5.06
N LEU A 19 -1.55 9.25 -4.72
CA LEU A 19 -2.95 9.51 -5.05
C LEU A 19 -3.46 10.80 -4.39
N LEU A 20 -3.25 10.95 -3.09
CA LEU A 20 -3.80 12.05 -2.31
C LEU A 20 -3.20 13.41 -2.71
N PHE A 21 -1.94 13.43 -3.13
CA PHE A 21 -1.26 14.65 -3.53
C PHE A 21 -1.20 14.83 -5.06
N GLY A 22 -1.93 14.01 -5.80
CA GLY A 22 -2.04 14.15 -7.26
C GLY A 22 -0.71 13.97 -8.00
N GLN A 23 0.16 13.09 -7.51
CA GLN A 23 1.48 12.86 -8.11
C GLN A 23 1.37 11.90 -9.28
N GLU A 24 1.37 12.45 -10.50
CA GLU A 24 1.20 11.67 -11.74
C GLU A 24 2.54 11.11 -12.24
N PRO A 25 2.54 9.96 -12.96
CA PRO A 25 1.37 9.16 -13.37
C PRO A 25 0.84 8.20 -12.28
N ALA A 26 1.52 8.08 -11.14
CA ALA A 26 1.15 7.15 -10.08
C ALA A 26 -0.29 7.37 -9.57
N ALA A 27 -0.71 8.61 -9.38
CA ALA A 27 -2.05 8.94 -8.88
C ALA A 27 -3.15 8.33 -9.77
N ALA A 28 -3.01 8.46 -11.10
CA ALA A 28 -3.99 7.91 -12.04
C ALA A 28 -4.04 6.37 -11.95
N VAL A 29 -2.89 5.72 -11.81
CA VAL A 29 -2.82 4.25 -11.68
C VAL A 29 -3.53 3.79 -10.41
N VAL A 30 -3.25 4.42 -9.28
CA VAL A 30 -3.87 4.06 -8.00
C VAL A 30 -5.37 4.32 -8.01
N ARG A 31 -5.80 5.41 -8.62
CA ARG A 31 -7.23 5.73 -8.80
C ARG A 31 -7.93 4.62 -9.59
N GLU A 32 -7.31 4.15 -10.66
CA GLU A 32 -7.84 3.07 -11.49
C GLU A 32 -7.93 1.74 -10.72
N LEU A 33 -6.94 1.46 -9.86
CA LEU A 33 -6.97 0.27 -9.01
C LEU A 33 -8.15 0.30 -8.05
N PHE A 34 -8.45 1.44 -7.44
CA PHE A 34 -9.63 1.58 -6.58
C PHE A 34 -10.93 1.41 -7.36
N ALA A 35 -11.02 2.00 -8.55
CA ALA A 35 -12.20 1.87 -9.39
C ALA A 35 -12.46 0.41 -9.77
N THR A 36 -11.42 -0.30 -10.18
CA THR A 36 -11.49 -1.72 -10.52
C THR A 36 -11.89 -2.57 -9.32
N ALA A 37 -11.28 -2.32 -8.16
CA ALA A 37 -11.60 -3.04 -6.92
C ALA A 37 -13.08 -2.87 -6.55
N GLY A 38 -13.61 -1.67 -6.66
CA GLY A 38 -15.02 -1.40 -6.40
C GLY A 38 -15.96 -2.10 -7.38
N THR A 39 -15.58 -2.14 -8.65
CA THR A 39 -16.39 -2.77 -9.71
C THR A 39 -16.42 -4.29 -9.58
N VAL A 40 -15.26 -4.92 -9.34
CA VAL A 40 -15.18 -6.40 -9.25
C VAL A 40 -15.52 -6.93 -7.86
N GLY A 41 -15.64 -6.06 -6.86
CA GLY A 41 -15.95 -6.46 -5.49
C GLY A 41 -14.79 -7.14 -4.75
N LEU A 42 -13.55 -6.92 -5.18
CA LEU A 42 -12.33 -7.43 -4.53
C LEU A 42 -11.54 -6.24 -4.01
N PRO A 43 -11.45 -6.05 -2.68
CA PRO A 43 -10.79 -4.88 -2.13
C PRO A 43 -9.28 -4.92 -2.35
N LEU A 44 -8.67 -3.74 -2.38
CA LEU A 44 -7.24 -3.57 -2.20
C LEU A 44 -6.90 -3.84 -0.73
N HIS A 45 -5.63 -4.05 -0.43
CA HIS A 45 -5.18 -4.36 0.93
C HIS A 45 -4.09 -3.39 1.38
N MET A 46 -4.08 -3.08 2.66
CA MET A 46 -3.07 -2.20 3.26
C MET A 46 -2.91 -2.53 4.74
N SER A 47 -1.71 -2.41 5.26
CA SER A 47 -1.47 -2.51 6.70
C SER A 47 -1.86 -1.20 7.40
N TRP A 48 -2.43 -1.29 8.60
CA TRP A 48 -2.67 -0.12 9.45
C TRP A 48 -1.40 0.68 9.73
N ILE A 49 -0.23 0.02 9.75
CA ILE A 49 1.06 0.71 9.91
C ILE A 49 1.29 1.69 8.76
N ASN A 50 1.03 1.25 7.53
CA ASN A 50 1.20 2.09 6.35
C ASN A 50 0.12 3.18 6.27
N LEU A 51 -1.10 2.88 6.70
CA LEU A 51 -2.15 3.89 6.80
C LEU A 51 -1.79 4.97 7.83
N GLY A 52 -1.14 4.57 8.93
CA GLY A 52 -0.60 5.51 9.92
C GLY A 52 0.42 6.47 9.31
N GLU A 53 1.29 5.97 8.41
CA GLU A 53 2.22 6.84 7.68
C GLU A 53 1.49 7.86 6.80
N VAL A 54 0.45 7.43 6.11
CA VAL A 54 -0.38 8.33 5.30
C VAL A 54 -1.00 9.41 6.19
N TYR A 55 -1.53 8.98 7.32
CA TYR A 55 -2.17 9.87 8.30
C TYR A 55 -1.21 10.98 8.77
N TYR A 56 0.00 10.63 9.24
CA TYR A 56 0.91 11.65 9.72
C TYR A 56 1.50 12.49 8.57
N THR A 57 1.63 11.92 7.37
CA THR A 57 2.13 12.67 6.22
C THR A 57 1.13 13.77 5.83
N VAL A 58 -0.16 13.47 5.78
CA VAL A 58 -1.20 14.48 5.54
C VAL A 58 -1.23 15.50 6.68
N GLY A 59 -1.13 15.00 7.92
CA GLY A 59 -1.10 15.87 9.10
C GLY A 59 0.02 16.90 9.07
N ARG A 60 1.22 16.48 8.64
CA ARG A 60 2.38 17.36 8.53
C ARG A 60 2.28 18.33 7.36
N ARG A 61 1.85 17.84 6.20
CA ARG A 61 1.84 18.65 4.96
C ARG A 61 0.64 19.58 4.86
N LYS A 62 -0.47 19.23 5.52
CA LYS A 62 -1.71 20.02 5.50
C LYS A 62 -2.15 20.39 6.90
N SER A 63 -2.89 19.50 7.56
CA SER A 63 -3.37 19.69 8.94
C SER A 63 -3.85 18.37 9.52
N MET A 64 -3.99 18.31 10.83
CA MET A 64 -4.56 17.12 11.46
C MET A 64 -6.04 16.95 11.11
N ASP A 65 -6.79 18.05 10.94
CA ASP A 65 -8.17 17.97 10.48
C ASP A 65 -8.26 17.33 9.09
N ALA A 66 -7.36 17.72 8.18
CA ALA A 66 -7.28 17.09 6.86
C ALA A 66 -6.93 15.61 6.95
N ALA A 67 -6.01 15.24 7.86
CA ALA A 67 -5.65 13.84 8.10
C ALA A 67 -6.84 13.01 8.57
N GLU A 68 -7.66 13.55 9.48
CA GLU A 68 -8.89 12.88 9.94
C GLU A 68 -9.89 12.67 8.80
N ASP A 69 -10.08 13.68 7.95
CA ASP A 69 -10.99 13.59 6.81
C ASP A 69 -10.50 12.53 5.80
N VAL A 70 -9.21 12.53 5.51
CA VAL A 70 -8.59 11.55 4.61
C VAL A 70 -8.76 10.13 5.15
N LEU A 71 -8.50 9.93 6.45
CA LEU A 71 -8.67 8.62 7.08
C LEU A 71 -10.11 8.13 6.93
N SER A 72 -11.08 8.99 7.24
CA SER A 72 -12.51 8.66 7.09
C SER A 72 -12.86 8.29 5.64
N ASP A 73 -12.34 9.04 4.67
CA ASP A 73 -12.62 8.80 3.25
C ASP A 73 -12.00 7.48 2.77
N ILE A 74 -10.75 7.21 3.15
CA ILE A 74 -10.05 5.97 2.76
C ILE A 74 -10.82 4.74 3.26
N LEU A 75 -11.29 4.77 4.51
CA LEU A 75 -12.02 3.64 5.11
C LEU A 75 -13.36 3.36 4.45
N LYS A 76 -13.86 4.26 3.60
CA LYS A 76 -15.08 4.06 2.81
C LYS A 76 -14.80 3.50 1.41
N LEU A 77 -13.55 3.43 0.99
CA LEU A 77 -13.16 2.92 -0.32
C LEU A 77 -13.11 1.39 -0.32
N ALA A 78 -12.90 0.80 -1.51
CA ALA A 78 -12.74 -0.64 -1.67
C ALA A 78 -11.34 -1.08 -1.22
N ILE A 79 -11.07 -0.95 0.07
CA ILE A 79 -9.80 -1.30 0.69
C ILE A 79 -10.05 -2.02 2.02
N ARG A 80 -9.26 -3.05 2.26
CA ARG A 80 -9.25 -3.76 3.53
C ARG A 80 -7.96 -3.41 4.26
N VAL A 81 -8.09 -2.77 5.42
CA VAL A 81 -6.96 -2.38 6.24
C VAL A 81 -6.74 -3.43 7.32
N HIS A 82 -5.54 -4.01 7.36
CA HIS A 82 -5.19 -5.13 8.23
C HIS A 82 -4.46 -4.67 9.47
N GLU A 83 -4.92 -5.12 10.63
CA GLU A 83 -4.19 -4.94 11.88
C GLU A 83 -3.05 -5.95 11.95
N PRO A 84 -1.80 -5.52 12.21
CA PRO A 84 -0.70 -6.45 12.29
C PRO A 84 -0.79 -7.30 13.56
N SER A 85 -0.62 -8.61 13.39
CA SER A 85 -0.48 -9.55 14.50
C SER A 85 0.98 -9.57 14.99
N ARG A 86 1.22 -10.29 16.09
CA ARG A 86 2.60 -10.53 16.54
C ARG A 86 3.46 -11.16 15.44
N LYS A 87 2.91 -12.12 14.69
CA LYS A 87 3.58 -12.75 13.56
C LYS A 87 3.91 -11.76 12.46
N ASP A 88 3.00 -10.86 12.15
CA ASP A 88 3.20 -9.84 11.13
C ASP A 88 4.31 -8.86 11.54
N ILE A 89 4.36 -8.50 12.82
CA ILE A 89 5.41 -7.63 13.36
C ILE A 89 6.79 -8.28 13.22
N LEU A 90 6.89 -9.56 13.59
CA LEU A 90 8.16 -10.28 13.50
C LEU A 90 8.58 -10.52 12.05
N ALA A 91 7.62 -10.75 11.16
CA ALA A 91 7.89 -10.87 9.72
C ALA A 91 8.47 -9.56 9.16
N ALA A 92 7.86 -8.42 9.49
CA ALA A 92 8.36 -7.10 9.11
C ALA A 92 9.76 -6.84 9.67
N ALA A 93 10.00 -7.20 10.92
CA ALA A 93 11.29 -7.04 11.58
C ALA A 93 12.38 -7.87 10.88
N ARG A 94 12.07 -9.12 10.52
CA ARG A 94 13.00 -9.97 9.76
C ARG A 94 13.35 -9.39 8.40
N LEU A 95 12.35 -8.88 7.68
CA LEU A 95 12.58 -8.22 6.39
C LEU A 95 13.52 -7.03 6.53
N LYS A 96 13.30 -6.19 7.53
CA LYS A 96 14.17 -5.06 7.80
C LYS A 96 15.60 -5.48 8.19
N ALA A 97 15.74 -6.59 8.91
CA ALA A 97 17.06 -7.09 9.32
C ALA A 97 17.89 -7.58 8.13
N VAL A 98 17.24 -8.12 7.10
CA VAL A 98 17.89 -8.77 5.96
C VAL A 98 18.00 -7.82 4.75
N HIS A 99 17.03 -6.93 4.58
CA HIS A 99 16.95 -6.03 3.43
C HIS A 99 17.06 -4.56 3.85
N ARG A 100 17.42 -3.72 2.89
CA ARG A 100 17.44 -2.27 3.09
C ARG A 100 16.02 -1.73 2.92
N LEU A 101 15.25 -1.81 4.00
CA LEU A 101 13.87 -1.35 4.06
C LEU A 101 13.66 -0.52 5.32
N SER A 102 12.73 0.44 5.29
CA SER A 102 12.19 1.00 6.53
C SER A 102 11.35 -0.06 7.24
N TYR A 103 11.13 0.12 8.54
CA TYR A 103 10.29 -0.81 9.29
C TYR A 103 8.86 -0.84 8.74
N ALA A 104 8.31 0.33 8.43
CA ALA A 104 6.97 0.43 7.86
C ALA A 104 6.86 -0.29 6.51
N ASP A 105 7.88 -0.17 5.65
CA ASP A 105 7.92 -0.89 4.37
C ASP A 105 7.92 -2.41 4.59
N GLY A 106 8.54 -2.87 5.67
CA GLY A 106 8.51 -4.28 6.06
C GLY A 106 7.11 -4.81 6.29
N PHE A 107 6.20 -3.97 6.83
CA PHE A 107 4.80 -4.36 7.01
C PHE A 107 4.07 -4.49 5.68
N ALA A 108 4.33 -3.60 4.72
CA ALA A 108 3.71 -3.69 3.39
C ALA A 108 4.18 -4.95 2.64
N VAL A 109 5.49 -5.19 2.63
CA VAL A 109 6.08 -6.36 1.98
C VAL A 109 5.61 -7.65 2.66
N GLY A 110 5.62 -7.68 3.99
CA GLY A 110 5.16 -8.84 4.75
C GLY A 110 3.70 -9.17 4.50
N LEU A 111 2.84 -8.16 4.39
CA LEU A 111 1.44 -8.36 4.06
C LEU A 111 1.29 -8.92 2.64
N ALA A 112 2.05 -8.41 1.69
CA ALA A 112 2.04 -8.92 0.31
C ALA A 112 2.46 -10.39 0.26
N GLU A 113 3.51 -10.78 0.98
CA GLU A 113 3.95 -12.18 1.07
C GLU A 113 2.87 -13.06 1.68
N LYS A 114 2.27 -12.62 2.79
CA LYS A 114 1.22 -13.35 3.48
C LYS A 114 0.00 -13.63 2.62
N LEU A 115 -0.39 -12.66 1.79
CA LEU A 115 -1.57 -12.76 0.93
C LEU A 115 -1.26 -13.35 -0.45
N GLY A 116 0.00 -13.59 -0.79
CA GLY A 116 0.39 -13.94 -2.14
C GLY A 116 0.04 -12.81 -3.11
N ALA A 117 0.20 -11.57 -2.68
CA ALA A 117 -0.27 -10.38 -3.38
C ALA A 117 0.86 -9.68 -4.13
N VAL A 118 0.45 -8.89 -5.14
CA VAL A 118 1.33 -7.91 -5.78
C VAL A 118 1.35 -6.65 -4.92
N ILE A 119 2.53 -6.10 -4.65
CA ILE A 119 2.64 -4.81 -3.97
C ILE A 119 2.73 -3.68 -5.00
N CYS A 120 1.91 -2.66 -4.81
CA CYS A 120 1.87 -1.48 -5.66
C CYS A 120 2.59 -0.34 -4.94
N THR A 121 3.74 0.08 -5.47
CA THR A 121 4.61 1.06 -4.82
C THR A 121 5.54 1.75 -5.81
N GLY A 122 5.98 2.95 -5.47
CA GLY A 122 7.08 3.64 -6.15
C GLY A 122 8.33 3.77 -5.26
N ASP A 123 8.32 3.18 -4.07
CA ASP A 123 9.48 3.23 -3.18
C ASP A 123 10.64 2.43 -3.77
N PRO A 124 11.79 3.06 -4.04
CA PRO A 124 12.93 2.37 -4.66
C PRO A 124 13.43 1.18 -3.87
N GLU A 125 13.34 1.20 -2.55
CA GLU A 125 13.80 0.11 -1.70
C GLU A 125 12.92 -1.13 -1.86
N ILE A 126 11.60 -0.95 -2.02
CA ILE A 126 10.67 -2.06 -2.28
C ILE A 126 10.79 -2.52 -3.73
N VAL A 127 10.84 -1.60 -4.69
CA VAL A 127 11.01 -1.94 -6.11
C VAL A 127 12.29 -2.77 -6.31
N GLY A 128 13.35 -2.48 -5.54
CA GLY A 128 14.59 -3.25 -5.55
C GLY A 128 14.44 -4.69 -5.10
N LEU A 129 13.32 -5.07 -4.46
CA LEU A 129 13.03 -6.45 -4.05
C LEU A 129 12.22 -7.24 -5.08
N SER A 130 11.98 -6.69 -6.28
CA SER A 130 11.11 -7.30 -7.29
C SER A 130 11.52 -8.70 -7.73
N THR A 131 12.76 -9.13 -7.42
CA THR A 131 13.22 -10.49 -7.67
C THR A 131 12.69 -11.50 -6.66
N THR A 132 12.24 -11.06 -5.49
CA THR A 132 11.75 -11.92 -4.40
C THR A 132 10.25 -11.80 -4.17
N ILE A 133 9.62 -10.69 -4.62
CA ILE A 133 8.19 -10.44 -4.54
C ILE A 133 7.69 -9.83 -5.84
N GLN A 134 6.40 -9.95 -6.08
CA GLN A 134 5.78 -9.30 -7.25
C GLN A 134 5.52 -7.82 -6.93
N VAL A 135 6.04 -6.94 -7.76
CA VAL A 135 5.91 -5.49 -7.59
C VAL A 135 5.28 -4.89 -8.84
N MET A 136 4.22 -4.08 -8.64
CA MET A 136 3.75 -3.14 -9.64
C MET A 136 4.42 -1.81 -9.35
N ALA A 137 5.45 -1.47 -10.10
CA ALA A 137 6.23 -0.25 -9.89
C ALA A 137 5.46 0.97 -10.36
N LEU A 138 5.30 1.95 -9.48
CA LEU A 138 4.71 3.25 -9.77
C LEU A 138 5.81 4.27 -9.99
N SER A 139 5.50 5.31 -10.74
CA SER A 139 6.41 6.43 -10.93
C SER A 139 5.70 7.77 -10.78
N ARG A 140 6.48 8.80 -10.46
CA ARG A 140 6.00 10.17 -10.41
C ARG A 140 7.04 11.07 -11.08
N ALA A 141 6.55 12.04 -11.83
CA ALA A 141 7.42 13.02 -12.48
C ALA A 141 7.94 14.05 -11.46
#